data_978bcf403340afd2c505852eeea760fc
#
_entry.id   978bcf403340afd2c505852eeea760fc
#
_cell.length_a   1.000
_cell.length_b   1.000
_cell.length_c   1.000
_cell.angle_alpha   90.00
_cell.angle_beta   90.00
_cell.angle_gamma   90.00
#
_symmetry.space_group_name_H-M   'P 1'
#
loop_
_entity.id
_entity.type
_entity.pdbx_description
1 polymer ?
#
loop_
_entity_poly.entity_id
_entity_poly.type
_entity_poly.pdbx_seq_one_letter_code
_entity_poly.pdbx_strand_id
1 'polypeptide(L)'
;MPSNYAGVKGLEVAGNYENLVTIFQRAVSAYQHDPRFCIAPEACHVYDANGRETKVVLLGTTQFSQLFINEAAGKVRIVAVVDDFKAGKMESFHGVPVISSDAFLKLARDTALISINGCRYDHSRRYFKSLALRNNIPMLNFEQGLRLLSINPASDHRIDDWGSYIVAHAQELIALGRRLDDDYSRFTLFSVLLGHLTCDPEWILNAAKPYLTLYFRSGLWLPDQNERFADCGASIAESAKAFLDATDGRFQKIWMIEPDEVNRATIQSFISGYNGTLAPAQSGAIELLGCALSNEDGQMPFLHEGGHGGHLLSAATAQAICRDVDVRRLDSLLDDSPTLIKMDIEGAELQALQGAREHISRGRPKMAISAYHRSGDLLDITRFVESVRGDYKIGLRHHTEERWDTCLYFY
;
A
#
# COMPACT_ATOMS: atom_id res chain seq x y z
N MET A 1 19.45 -8.24 -23.10
CA MET A 1 20.41 -7.57 -22.21
C MET A 1 20.21 -8.13 -20.81
N PRO A 2 21.23 -8.56 -20.09
CA PRO A 2 21.06 -9.13 -18.77
C PRO A 2 20.49 -8.08 -17.82
N SER A 3 19.66 -8.51 -16.87
CA SER A 3 19.00 -7.71 -15.85
C SER A 3 20.02 -7.03 -14.91
N ASN A 4 20.67 -5.97 -15.37
CA ASN A 4 21.54 -5.14 -14.52
C ASN A 4 20.79 -4.29 -13.49
N TYR A 5 19.49 -4.52 -13.32
CA TYR A 5 18.68 -3.90 -12.27
C TYR A 5 18.64 -4.71 -10.97
N ALA A 6 19.02 -6.00 -11.01
CA ALA A 6 19.19 -6.83 -9.83
C ALA A 6 20.54 -6.53 -9.18
N GLY A 7 20.56 -5.69 -8.15
CA GLY A 7 21.73 -5.60 -7.29
C GLY A 7 22.40 -4.24 -7.10
N VAL A 8 21.70 -3.13 -7.34
CA VAL A 8 22.17 -1.86 -6.79
C VAL A 8 21.93 -1.89 -5.28
N LYS A 9 22.99 -2.06 -4.49
CA LYS A 9 22.91 -1.99 -3.02
C LYS A 9 22.37 -0.63 -2.65
N GLY A 10 21.13 -0.58 -2.15
CA GLY A 10 20.33 0.64 -1.97
C GLY A 10 20.99 1.76 -1.18
N LEU A 11 21.94 1.46 -0.32
CA LEU A 11 22.67 2.45 0.49
C LEU A 11 23.73 3.24 -0.29
N GLU A 12 24.35 2.69 -1.32
CA GLU A 12 25.33 3.43 -2.14
C GLU A 12 24.68 4.35 -3.18
N VAL A 13 23.41 4.09 -3.55
CA VAL A 13 22.62 4.91 -4.50
C VAL A 13 21.94 6.10 -3.79
N ALA A 14 21.66 5.98 -2.49
CA ALA A 14 20.98 7.00 -1.68
C ALA A 14 21.72 8.34 -1.59
N GLY A 15 22.99 8.39 -1.96
CA GLY A 15 23.83 9.59 -1.83
C GLY A 15 23.69 10.63 -2.97
N ASN A 16 22.99 10.31 -4.06
CA ASN A 16 22.91 11.25 -5.19
C ASN A 16 21.55 11.20 -5.89
N TYR A 17 20.76 12.25 -5.73
CA TYR A 17 19.48 12.44 -6.39
C TYR A 17 19.52 12.23 -7.90
N GLU A 18 20.53 12.75 -8.59
CA GLU A 18 20.66 12.65 -10.06
C GLU A 18 20.88 11.20 -10.53
N ASN A 19 21.52 10.37 -9.71
CA ASN A 19 21.62 8.94 -9.99
C ASN A 19 20.26 8.24 -9.89
N LEU A 20 19.45 8.57 -8.88
CA LEU A 20 18.09 8.04 -8.74
C LEU A 20 17.22 8.43 -9.93
N VAL A 21 17.28 9.70 -10.34
CA VAL A 21 16.58 10.21 -11.54
C VAL A 21 17.01 9.44 -12.78
N THR A 22 18.32 9.22 -12.96
CA THR A 22 18.85 8.49 -14.13
C THR A 22 18.35 7.04 -14.16
N ILE A 23 18.35 6.34 -13.03
CA ILE A 23 17.84 4.97 -12.93
C ILE A 23 16.35 4.95 -13.24
N PHE A 24 15.59 5.86 -12.66
CA PHE A 24 14.15 5.98 -12.87
C PHE A 24 13.82 6.25 -14.36
N GLN A 25 14.48 7.19 -14.99
CA GLN A 25 14.27 7.50 -16.41
C GLN A 25 14.56 6.30 -17.32
N ARG A 26 15.61 5.52 -17.02
CA ARG A 26 15.90 4.27 -17.75
C ARG A 26 14.78 3.24 -17.56
N ALA A 27 14.26 3.08 -16.35
CA ALA A 27 13.17 2.17 -16.09
C ALA A 27 11.87 2.61 -16.80
N VAL A 28 11.56 3.91 -16.80
CA VAL A 28 10.43 4.48 -17.55
C VAL A 28 10.56 4.18 -19.05
N SER A 29 11.74 4.46 -19.64
CA SER A 29 11.99 4.18 -21.07
C SER A 29 11.87 2.69 -21.39
N ALA A 30 12.37 1.80 -20.50
CA ALA A 30 12.27 0.37 -20.69
C ALA A 30 10.81 -0.11 -20.62
N TYR A 31 10.02 0.38 -19.65
CA TYR A 31 8.61 0.09 -19.51
C TYR A 31 7.79 0.54 -20.74
N GLN A 32 8.08 1.73 -21.28
CA GLN A 32 7.43 2.25 -22.48
C GLN A 32 7.68 1.35 -23.70
N HIS A 33 8.89 0.76 -23.80
CA HIS A 33 9.22 -0.13 -24.88
C HIS A 33 8.56 -1.51 -24.73
N ASP A 34 8.65 -2.12 -23.55
CA ASP A 34 8.00 -3.39 -23.19
C ASP A 34 7.78 -3.45 -21.67
N PRO A 35 6.55 -3.42 -21.17
CA PRO A 35 6.27 -3.56 -19.73
C PRO A 35 6.85 -4.84 -19.11
N ARG A 36 7.18 -5.86 -19.91
CA ARG A 36 7.79 -7.11 -19.45
C ARG A 36 9.31 -7.00 -19.23
N PHE A 37 9.93 -5.86 -19.45
CA PHE A 37 11.39 -5.68 -19.33
C PHE A 37 11.97 -6.16 -17.98
N CYS A 38 11.16 -6.12 -16.91
CA CYS A 38 11.54 -6.55 -15.57
C CYS A 38 11.36 -8.06 -15.32
N ILE A 39 10.76 -8.79 -16.27
CA ILE A 39 10.48 -10.21 -16.13
C ILE A 39 11.68 -11.01 -16.61
N ALA A 40 12.03 -12.08 -15.88
CA ALA A 40 13.14 -12.97 -16.25
C ALA A 40 12.97 -13.50 -17.70
N PRO A 41 13.99 -13.33 -18.56
CA PRO A 41 13.90 -13.77 -19.96
C PRO A 41 13.48 -15.24 -20.13
N GLU A 42 13.92 -16.11 -19.23
CA GLU A 42 13.58 -17.53 -19.22
C GLU A 42 12.08 -17.76 -19.09
N ALA A 43 11.40 -17.00 -18.23
CA ALA A 43 9.95 -17.08 -18.07
C ALA A 43 9.22 -16.55 -19.31
N CYS A 44 9.69 -15.45 -19.89
CA CYS A 44 9.16 -14.97 -21.16
C CYS A 44 9.30 -15.99 -22.27
N HIS A 45 10.46 -16.63 -22.42
CA HIS A 45 10.67 -17.67 -23.44
C HIS A 45 9.73 -18.87 -23.25
N VAL A 46 9.52 -19.34 -22.02
CA VAL A 46 8.57 -20.43 -21.74
C VAL A 46 7.16 -20.03 -22.13
N TYR A 47 6.74 -18.80 -21.81
CA TYR A 47 5.40 -18.32 -22.13
C TYR A 47 5.22 -18.08 -23.64
N ASP A 48 6.17 -17.40 -24.29
CA ASP A 48 6.09 -17.09 -25.72
C ASP A 48 6.09 -18.37 -26.58
N ALA A 49 6.78 -19.43 -26.14
CA ALA A 49 6.82 -20.71 -26.82
C ALA A 49 5.53 -21.54 -26.67
N ASN A 50 4.83 -21.44 -25.55
CA ASN A 50 3.72 -22.33 -25.20
C ASN A 50 2.35 -21.63 -25.13
N GLY A 51 2.32 -20.29 -25.04
CA GLY A 51 1.09 -19.53 -24.92
C GLY A 51 0.19 -20.05 -23.79
N ARG A 52 -1.06 -20.35 -24.10
CA ARG A 52 -2.06 -20.85 -23.12
C ARG A 52 -1.71 -22.21 -22.51
N GLU A 53 -0.88 -23.01 -23.17
CA GLU A 53 -0.44 -24.32 -22.67
C GLU A 53 0.74 -24.18 -21.68
N THR A 54 1.22 -22.97 -21.44
CA THR A 54 2.27 -22.70 -20.44
C THR A 54 1.83 -23.26 -19.09
N LYS A 55 2.62 -24.18 -18.56
CA LYS A 55 2.38 -24.74 -17.24
C LYS A 55 2.88 -23.80 -16.17
N VAL A 56 1.99 -23.46 -15.23
CA VAL A 56 2.28 -22.59 -14.08
C VAL A 56 2.10 -23.38 -12.80
N VAL A 57 3.05 -23.24 -11.89
CA VAL A 57 2.97 -23.74 -10.51
C VAL A 57 2.95 -22.53 -9.57
N LEU A 58 1.95 -22.47 -8.71
CA LEU A 58 1.86 -21.42 -7.68
C LEU A 58 2.56 -21.88 -6.41
N LEU A 59 3.29 -20.97 -5.75
CA LEU A 59 4.02 -21.27 -4.54
C LEU A 59 3.30 -20.61 -3.35
N GLY A 60 2.71 -21.44 -2.49
CA GLY A 60 1.90 -21.06 -1.34
C GLY A 60 0.39 -21.04 -1.61
N THR A 61 -0.40 -21.56 -0.68
CA THR A 61 -1.88 -21.49 -0.68
C THR A 61 -2.33 -20.19 -0.04
N THR A 62 -2.17 -19.08 -0.75
CA THR A 62 -2.37 -17.71 -0.28
C THR A 62 -3.53 -17.03 -1.01
N GLN A 63 -3.96 -15.88 -0.50
CA GLN A 63 -4.93 -15.02 -1.17
C GLN A 63 -4.44 -14.58 -2.57
N PHE A 64 -3.15 -14.31 -2.74
CA PHE A 64 -2.57 -13.97 -4.05
C PHE A 64 -2.62 -15.15 -5.03
N SER A 65 -2.37 -16.37 -4.54
CA SER A 65 -2.52 -17.57 -5.37
C SER A 65 -3.97 -17.79 -5.80
N GLN A 66 -4.94 -17.52 -4.91
CA GLN A 66 -6.36 -17.55 -5.24
C GLN A 66 -6.72 -16.52 -6.31
N LEU A 67 -6.27 -15.29 -6.14
CA LEU A 67 -6.50 -14.22 -7.10
C LEU A 67 -5.90 -14.59 -8.47
N PHE A 68 -4.67 -15.11 -8.48
CA PHE A 68 -4.02 -15.54 -9.72
C PHE A 68 -4.79 -16.67 -10.42
N ILE A 69 -5.32 -17.65 -9.68
CA ILE A 69 -6.14 -18.71 -10.24
C ILE A 69 -7.36 -18.15 -10.97
N ASN A 70 -8.02 -17.16 -10.36
CA ASN A 70 -9.22 -16.54 -10.93
C ASN A 70 -8.90 -15.73 -12.18
N GLU A 71 -7.88 -14.87 -12.12
CA GLU A 71 -7.56 -13.91 -13.18
C GLU A 71 -6.80 -14.53 -14.36
N ALA A 72 -6.02 -15.58 -14.12
CA ALA A 72 -5.27 -16.29 -15.15
C ALA A 72 -6.06 -17.43 -15.85
N ALA A 73 -7.33 -17.63 -15.47
CA ALA A 73 -8.18 -18.65 -16.07
C ALA A 73 -8.25 -18.50 -17.60
N GLY A 74 -7.91 -19.58 -18.31
CA GLY A 74 -7.88 -19.61 -19.78
C GLY A 74 -6.67 -18.91 -20.43
N LYS A 75 -5.77 -18.31 -19.67
CA LYS A 75 -4.53 -17.67 -20.16
C LYS A 75 -3.31 -18.57 -20.03
N VAL A 76 -3.27 -19.38 -19.00
CA VAL A 76 -2.23 -20.40 -18.74
C VAL A 76 -2.84 -21.64 -18.11
N ARG A 77 -2.06 -22.71 -18.03
CA ARG A 77 -2.45 -23.96 -17.38
C ARG A 77 -1.84 -24.04 -15.99
N ILE A 78 -2.60 -23.68 -14.96
CA ILE A 78 -2.16 -23.85 -13.57
C ILE A 78 -2.24 -25.33 -13.21
N VAL A 79 -1.10 -25.96 -12.94
CA VAL A 79 -0.99 -27.42 -12.76
C VAL A 79 -0.90 -27.85 -11.32
N ALA A 80 -0.42 -26.99 -10.43
CA ALA A 80 -0.32 -27.27 -9.00
C ALA A 80 -0.16 -26.00 -8.16
N VAL A 81 -0.48 -26.12 -6.86
CA VAL A 81 -0.09 -25.17 -5.80
C VAL A 81 0.82 -25.90 -4.82
N VAL A 82 1.96 -25.30 -4.48
CA VAL A 82 2.94 -25.90 -3.55
C VAL A 82 2.70 -25.40 -2.15
N ASP A 83 2.50 -26.32 -1.21
CA ASP A 83 2.39 -26.00 0.22
C ASP A 83 2.76 -27.26 1.03
N ASP A 84 3.96 -27.27 1.62
CA ASP A 84 4.47 -28.45 2.35
C ASP A 84 3.66 -28.75 3.63
N PHE A 85 2.98 -27.77 4.22
CA PHE A 85 2.17 -27.97 5.42
C PHE A 85 0.78 -28.57 5.10
N LYS A 86 0.30 -28.33 3.88
CA LYS A 86 -1.04 -28.74 3.43
C LYS A 86 -1.01 -29.93 2.48
N ALA A 87 0.10 -30.21 1.83
CA ALA A 87 0.28 -31.37 0.96
C ALA A 87 -0.04 -32.67 1.72
N GLY A 88 -0.88 -33.52 1.09
CA GLY A 88 -1.40 -34.75 1.71
C GLY A 88 -2.55 -34.57 2.73
N LYS A 89 -2.88 -33.30 3.10
CA LYS A 89 -4.02 -32.97 3.96
C LYS A 89 -5.12 -32.22 3.21
N MET A 90 -4.76 -31.49 2.18
CA MET A 90 -5.65 -30.78 1.28
C MET A 90 -5.43 -31.30 -0.15
N GLU A 91 -6.45 -31.81 -0.77
CA GLU A 91 -6.37 -32.38 -2.12
C GLU A 91 -6.21 -31.27 -3.17
N SER A 92 -6.97 -30.20 -3.04
CA SER A 92 -6.93 -29.06 -3.95
C SER A 92 -7.16 -27.73 -3.27
N PHE A 93 -6.61 -26.68 -3.84
CA PHE A 93 -6.82 -25.28 -3.48
C PHE A 93 -7.49 -24.57 -4.67
N HIS A 94 -8.74 -24.14 -4.50
CA HIS A 94 -9.56 -23.56 -5.59
C HIS A 94 -9.55 -24.42 -6.89
N GLY A 95 -9.68 -25.75 -6.73
CA GLY A 95 -9.71 -26.69 -7.86
C GLY A 95 -8.34 -27.07 -8.43
N VAL A 96 -7.24 -26.50 -7.90
CA VAL A 96 -5.88 -26.83 -8.33
C VAL A 96 -5.22 -27.77 -7.31
N PRO A 97 -4.60 -28.88 -7.73
CA PRO A 97 -3.96 -29.86 -6.82
C PRO A 97 -2.91 -29.21 -5.91
N VAL A 98 -2.89 -29.61 -4.63
CA VAL A 98 -1.86 -29.16 -3.66
C VAL A 98 -0.77 -30.23 -3.57
N ILE A 99 0.48 -29.83 -3.80
CA ILE A 99 1.64 -30.72 -3.82
C ILE A 99 2.74 -30.25 -2.87
N SER A 100 3.67 -31.14 -2.52
CA SER A 100 4.86 -30.79 -1.75
C SER A 100 5.95 -30.15 -2.62
N SER A 101 6.92 -29.48 -1.98
CA SER A 101 8.13 -28.98 -2.66
C SER A 101 8.90 -30.10 -3.39
N ASP A 102 8.98 -31.31 -2.85
CA ASP A 102 9.63 -32.44 -3.51
C ASP A 102 8.90 -32.86 -4.78
N ALA A 103 7.56 -32.90 -4.77
CA ALA A 103 6.77 -33.19 -5.95
C ALA A 103 6.90 -32.08 -7.01
N PHE A 104 6.96 -30.82 -6.59
CA PHE A 104 7.23 -29.68 -7.46
C PHE A 104 8.59 -29.79 -8.17
N LEU A 105 9.65 -30.13 -7.42
CA LEU A 105 10.97 -30.31 -8.01
C LEU A 105 11.03 -31.47 -9.03
N LYS A 106 10.28 -32.54 -8.81
CA LYS A 106 10.14 -33.61 -9.80
C LYS A 106 9.43 -33.14 -11.07
N LEU A 107 8.29 -32.43 -10.88
CA LEU A 107 7.53 -31.89 -12.01
C LEU A 107 8.37 -30.89 -12.84
N ALA A 108 9.17 -30.05 -12.20
CA ALA A 108 10.03 -29.09 -12.88
C ALA A 108 11.18 -29.70 -13.68
N ARG A 109 11.64 -30.90 -13.31
CA ARG A 109 12.64 -31.65 -14.09
C ARG A 109 12.09 -32.22 -15.39
N ASP A 110 10.82 -32.65 -15.32
CA ASP A 110 10.19 -33.39 -16.43
C ASP A 110 9.44 -32.46 -17.40
N THR A 111 9.27 -31.18 -17.03
CA THR A 111 8.40 -30.28 -17.77
C THR A 111 8.89 -28.82 -17.66
N ALA A 112 8.97 -28.16 -18.82
CA ALA A 112 9.14 -26.71 -18.81
C ALA A 112 7.93 -26.02 -18.15
N LEU A 113 8.17 -25.24 -17.12
CA LEU A 113 7.13 -24.53 -16.37
C LEU A 113 7.65 -23.19 -15.83
N ILE A 114 6.71 -22.34 -15.42
CA ILE A 114 6.99 -21.11 -14.68
C ILE A 114 6.43 -21.30 -13.27
N SER A 115 7.22 -20.95 -12.26
CA SER A 115 6.71 -20.87 -10.89
C SER A 115 6.37 -19.43 -10.54
N ILE A 116 5.25 -19.21 -9.84
CA ILE A 116 4.81 -17.89 -9.38
C ILE A 116 4.70 -17.90 -7.87
N ASN A 117 5.49 -17.04 -7.23
CA ASN A 117 5.52 -16.95 -5.79
C ASN A 117 4.38 -16.06 -5.29
N GLY A 118 3.35 -16.69 -4.72
CA GLY A 118 2.21 -16.02 -4.09
C GLY A 118 2.39 -15.75 -2.59
N CYS A 119 3.57 -16.02 -2.02
CA CYS A 119 3.79 -15.80 -0.60
C CYS A 119 4.09 -14.34 -0.30
N ARG A 120 3.33 -13.78 0.63
CA ARG A 120 3.46 -12.42 1.13
C ARG A 120 4.54 -12.31 2.21
N TYR A 121 4.61 -13.28 3.11
CA TYR A 121 5.53 -13.25 4.24
C TYR A 121 6.96 -13.55 3.83
N ASP A 122 7.89 -12.77 4.36
CA ASP A 122 9.31 -12.79 4.04
C ASP A 122 9.94 -14.20 4.14
N HIS A 123 9.65 -14.95 5.21
CA HIS A 123 10.19 -16.29 5.40
C HIS A 123 9.79 -17.26 4.28
N SER A 124 8.51 -17.36 3.97
CA SER A 124 7.99 -18.24 2.90
C SER A 124 8.43 -17.75 1.52
N ARG A 125 8.42 -16.44 1.31
CA ARG A 125 8.90 -15.82 0.07
C ARG A 125 10.36 -16.15 -0.19
N ARG A 126 11.22 -15.99 0.80
CA ARG A 126 12.66 -16.32 0.71
C ARG A 126 12.90 -17.81 0.53
N TYR A 127 12.14 -18.64 1.23
CA TYR A 127 12.23 -20.09 1.07
C TYR A 127 12.00 -20.50 -0.39
N PHE A 128 10.89 -20.11 -0.99
CA PHE A 128 10.57 -20.46 -2.36
C PHE A 128 11.54 -19.82 -3.38
N LYS A 129 11.96 -18.56 -3.15
CA LYS A 129 13.00 -17.91 -3.97
C LYS A 129 14.29 -18.74 -3.96
N SER A 130 14.73 -19.14 -2.78
CA SER A 130 15.93 -19.99 -2.63
C SER A 130 15.77 -21.37 -3.25
N LEU A 131 14.58 -21.98 -3.15
CA LEU A 131 14.27 -23.28 -3.77
C LEU A 131 14.33 -23.20 -5.29
N ALA A 132 13.70 -22.21 -5.88
CA ALA A 132 13.67 -22.01 -7.33
C ALA A 132 15.08 -21.71 -7.88
N LEU A 133 15.82 -20.81 -7.27
CA LEU A 133 17.19 -20.45 -7.68
C LEU A 133 18.14 -21.64 -7.66
N ARG A 134 18.14 -22.45 -6.58
CA ARG A 134 19.02 -23.63 -6.47
C ARG A 134 18.72 -24.71 -7.52
N ASN A 135 17.53 -24.70 -8.07
CA ASN A 135 17.10 -25.72 -9.04
C ASN A 135 16.92 -25.16 -10.46
N ASN A 136 17.38 -23.94 -10.72
CA ASN A 136 17.25 -23.23 -12.00
C ASN A 136 15.81 -23.23 -12.56
N ILE A 137 14.81 -23.06 -11.68
CA ILE A 137 13.41 -22.98 -12.06
C ILE A 137 13.06 -21.51 -12.26
N PRO A 138 12.52 -21.12 -13.44
CA PRO A 138 12.02 -19.76 -13.65
C PRO A 138 10.97 -19.41 -12.60
N MET A 139 11.21 -18.36 -11.83
CA MET A 139 10.29 -17.89 -10.79
C MET A 139 9.99 -16.42 -10.97
N LEU A 140 8.71 -16.11 -10.93
CA LEU A 140 8.18 -14.75 -10.90
C LEU A 140 7.56 -14.50 -9.53
N ASN A 141 7.53 -13.25 -9.09
CA ASN A 141 6.60 -12.86 -8.06
C ASN A 141 5.18 -12.74 -8.65
N PHE A 142 4.19 -12.54 -7.78
CA PHE A 142 2.79 -12.46 -8.18
C PHE A 142 2.53 -11.38 -9.26
N GLU A 143 3.05 -10.18 -9.06
CA GLU A 143 2.85 -9.03 -9.96
C GLU A 143 3.54 -9.21 -11.30
N GLN A 144 4.74 -9.75 -11.31
CA GLN A 144 5.43 -10.13 -12.54
C GLN A 144 4.65 -11.18 -13.32
N GLY A 145 4.02 -12.12 -12.63
CA GLY A 145 3.13 -13.12 -13.24
C GLY A 145 1.92 -12.48 -13.91
N LEU A 146 1.25 -11.55 -13.24
CA LEU A 146 0.13 -10.81 -13.83
C LEU A 146 0.57 -9.99 -15.05
N ARG A 147 1.69 -9.31 -14.94
CA ARG A 147 2.26 -8.51 -16.04
C ARG A 147 2.65 -9.36 -17.25
N LEU A 148 3.25 -10.54 -17.02
CA LEU A 148 3.56 -11.48 -18.11
C LEU A 148 2.32 -11.85 -18.92
N LEU A 149 1.17 -11.97 -18.25
CA LEU A 149 -0.10 -12.37 -18.86
C LEU A 149 -0.93 -11.17 -19.34
N SER A 150 -0.41 -9.94 -19.24
CA SER A 150 -1.15 -8.71 -19.50
C SER A 150 -2.49 -8.67 -18.74
N ILE A 151 -2.47 -9.10 -17.48
CA ILE A 151 -3.61 -9.02 -16.58
C ILE A 151 -3.47 -7.74 -15.79
N ASN A 152 -4.49 -6.88 -15.90
CA ASN A 152 -4.69 -5.80 -14.95
C ASN A 152 -5.74 -6.28 -13.94
N PRO A 153 -5.39 -6.47 -12.67
CA PRO A 153 -6.34 -6.92 -11.65
C PRO A 153 -7.26 -5.77 -11.23
N ALA A 154 -8.11 -5.34 -12.16
CA ALA A 154 -9.08 -4.25 -11.94
C ALA A 154 -10.09 -4.53 -10.80
N SER A 155 -10.08 -5.73 -10.24
CA SER A 155 -10.97 -6.15 -9.16
C SER A 155 -10.43 -5.86 -7.74
N ASP A 156 -9.14 -5.55 -7.60
CA ASP A 156 -8.57 -5.17 -6.30
C ASP A 156 -8.09 -3.72 -6.36
N HIS A 157 -8.81 -2.81 -5.71
CA HIS A 157 -8.46 -1.39 -5.60
C HIS A 157 -7.04 -1.15 -5.02
N ARG A 158 -6.46 -2.16 -4.37
CA ARG A 158 -5.11 -2.14 -3.82
C ARG A 158 -4.01 -2.48 -4.84
N ILE A 159 -4.37 -2.88 -6.06
CA ILE A 159 -3.42 -3.27 -7.12
C ILE A 159 -3.72 -2.44 -8.37
N ASP A 160 -3.68 -1.13 -8.24
CA ASP A 160 -3.82 -0.21 -9.36
C ASP A 160 -2.62 -0.32 -10.32
N ASP A 161 -2.84 -0.10 -11.62
CA ASP A 161 -1.74 -0.07 -12.60
C ASP A 161 -0.94 1.24 -12.48
N TRP A 162 -0.07 1.25 -11.51
CA TRP A 162 0.85 2.35 -11.29
C TRP A 162 1.82 2.56 -12.45
N GLY A 163 2.14 1.50 -13.20
CA GLY A 163 3.13 1.57 -14.25
C GLY A 163 2.78 2.58 -15.33
N SER A 164 1.57 2.53 -15.86
CA SER A 164 1.09 3.46 -16.89
C SER A 164 1.01 4.89 -16.37
N TYR A 165 0.54 5.07 -15.13
CA TYR A 165 0.49 6.40 -14.49
C TYR A 165 1.90 6.99 -14.31
N ILE A 166 2.83 6.22 -13.76
CA ILE A 166 4.22 6.66 -13.54
C ILE A 166 4.88 7.08 -14.85
N VAL A 167 4.67 6.33 -15.92
CA VAL A 167 5.21 6.65 -17.23
C VAL A 167 4.63 7.95 -17.77
N ALA A 168 3.31 8.14 -17.66
CA ALA A 168 2.64 9.36 -18.12
C ALA A 168 3.08 10.61 -17.36
N HIS A 169 3.37 10.48 -16.06
CA HIS A 169 3.71 11.58 -15.16
C HIS A 169 5.18 11.63 -14.71
N ALA A 170 6.09 10.97 -15.45
CA ALA A 170 7.48 10.78 -15.01
C ALA A 170 8.21 12.11 -14.69
N GLN A 171 8.00 13.16 -15.49
CA GLN A 171 8.64 14.46 -15.26
C GLN A 171 8.11 15.17 -14.02
N GLU A 172 6.82 15.02 -13.73
CA GLU A 172 6.17 15.59 -12.58
C GLU A 172 6.60 14.88 -11.28
N LEU A 173 6.77 13.55 -11.35
CA LEU A 173 7.32 12.76 -10.24
C LEU A 173 8.79 13.10 -9.96
N ILE A 174 9.60 13.39 -10.99
CA ILE A 174 10.95 13.94 -10.82
C ILE A 174 10.89 15.31 -10.15
N ALA A 175 9.98 16.18 -10.56
CA ALA A 175 9.81 17.49 -9.94
C ALA A 175 9.38 17.38 -8.47
N LEU A 176 8.47 16.45 -8.14
CA LEU A 176 8.12 16.13 -6.76
C LEU A 176 9.36 15.73 -5.94
N GLY A 177 10.23 14.89 -6.49
CA GLY A 177 11.47 14.49 -5.83
C GLY A 177 12.36 15.70 -5.44
N ARG A 178 12.43 16.73 -6.27
CA ARG A 178 13.16 17.98 -5.95
C ARG A 178 12.48 18.78 -4.83
N ARG A 179 11.16 18.65 -4.69
CA ARG A 179 10.36 19.37 -3.69
C ARG A 179 10.43 18.74 -2.30
N LEU A 180 10.77 17.46 -2.19
CA LEU A 180 10.89 16.75 -0.91
C LEU A 180 12.04 17.32 -0.06
N ASP A 181 11.82 17.43 1.26
CA ASP A 181 12.70 18.14 2.19
C ASP A 181 14.04 17.42 2.42
N ASP A 182 14.05 16.08 2.46
CA ASP A 182 15.26 15.30 2.78
C ASP A 182 15.59 14.20 1.77
N ASP A 183 16.86 13.77 1.77
CA ASP A 183 17.37 12.77 0.82
C ASP A 183 16.72 11.40 1.01
N TYR A 184 16.33 11.05 2.24
CA TYR A 184 15.65 9.79 2.48
C TYR A 184 14.24 9.79 1.87
N SER A 185 13.53 10.92 1.90
CA SER A 185 12.25 11.09 1.19
C SER A 185 12.41 10.93 -0.32
N ARG A 186 13.49 11.49 -0.90
CA ARG A 186 13.82 11.33 -2.32
C ARG A 186 14.12 9.88 -2.66
N PHE A 187 14.92 9.22 -1.84
CA PHE A 187 15.19 7.79 -2.00
C PHE A 187 13.92 6.95 -1.89
N THR A 188 13.06 7.22 -0.91
CA THR A 188 11.77 6.54 -0.73
C THR A 188 10.88 6.71 -1.96
N LEU A 189 10.76 7.93 -2.50
CA LEU A 189 9.97 8.20 -3.69
C LEU A 189 10.40 7.30 -4.87
N PHE A 190 11.68 7.36 -5.23
CA PHE A 190 12.16 6.58 -6.38
C PHE A 190 12.14 5.08 -6.11
N SER A 191 12.33 4.64 -4.87
CA SER A 191 12.20 3.23 -4.49
C SER A 191 10.77 2.72 -4.68
N VAL A 192 9.77 3.46 -4.23
CA VAL A 192 8.36 3.12 -4.44
C VAL A 192 8.03 3.10 -5.94
N LEU A 193 8.41 4.14 -6.68
CA LEU A 193 8.15 4.22 -8.12
C LEU A 193 8.83 3.09 -8.90
N LEU A 194 10.09 2.78 -8.58
CA LEU A 194 10.82 1.68 -9.20
C LEU A 194 10.24 0.32 -8.80
N GLY A 195 9.81 0.14 -7.55
CA GLY A 195 9.11 -1.05 -7.11
C GLY A 195 7.86 -1.34 -7.95
N HIS A 196 7.06 -0.32 -8.24
CA HIS A 196 5.89 -0.44 -9.10
C HIS A 196 6.24 -0.69 -10.58
N LEU A 197 7.25 0.04 -11.13
CA LEU A 197 7.67 -0.14 -12.52
C LEU A 197 8.28 -1.51 -12.78
N THR A 198 9.11 -2.01 -11.86
CA THR A 198 9.87 -3.25 -12.04
C THR A 198 9.17 -4.46 -11.42
N CYS A 199 8.15 -4.26 -10.60
CA CYS A 199 7.56 -5.30 -9.74
C CYS A 199 8.63 -6.02 -8.89
N ASP A 200 9.76 -5.36 -8.61
CA ASP A 200 10.82 -5.90 -7.75
C ASP A 200 10.64 -5.37 -6.33
N PRO A 201 10.26 -6.23 -5.37
CA PRO A 201 10.03 -5.82 -3.99
C PRO A 201 11.30 -5.31 -3.29
N GLU A 202 12.48 -5.63 -3.78
CA GLU A 202 13.75 -5.18 -3.17
C GLU A 202 13.87 -3.65 -3.14
N TRP A 203 13.26 -2.94 -4.10
CA TRP A 203 13.22 -1.48 -4.08
C TRP A 203 12.48 -0.96 -2.85
N ILE A 204 11.29 -1.49 -2.62
CA ILE A 204 10.44 -1.09 -1.47
C ILE A 204 11.08 -1.52 -0.15
N LEU A 205 11.58 -2.76 -0.07
CA LEU A 205 12.26 -3.29 1.11
C LEU A 205 13.45 -2.43 1.56
N ASN A 206 14.22 -1.91 0.61
CA ASN A 206 15.37 -1.04 0.92
C ASN A 206 14.96 0.34 1.46
N ALA A 207 13.76 0.81 1.16
CA ALA A 207 13.22 2.07 1.64
C ALA A 207 12.29 1.92 2.86
N ALA A 208 11.97 0.69 3.24
CA ALA A 208 11.04 0.43 4.33
C ALA A 208 11.61 0.82 5.70
N LYS A 209 10.82 1.55 6.47
CA LYS A 209 11.02 1.80 7.90
C LYS A 209 10.22 0.79 8.71
N PRO A 210 10.57 0.53 9.96
CA PRO A 210 9.72 -0.30 10.81
C PRO A 210 8.30 0.24 10.93
N TYR A 211 7.30 -0.63 10.86
CA TYR A 211 5.87 -0.27 10.98
C TYR A 211 5.57 0.60 12.22
N LEU A 212 6.22 0.34 13.34
CA LEU A 212 6.07 1.13 14.58
C LEU A 212 6.50 2.60 14.44
N THR A 213 7.10 2.99 13.31
CA THR A 213 7.46 4.39 13.04
C THR A 213 6.43 5.12 12.17
N LEU A 214 5.38 4.42 11.73
CA LEU A 214 4.30 4.99 10.93
C LEU A 214 3.62 6.17 11.65
N TYR A 215 3.32 7.20 10.92
CA TYR A 215 2.71 8.47 11.31
C TYR A 215 3.55 9.30 12.31
N PHE A 216 3.76 8.85 13.53
CA PHE A 216 4.23 9.70 14.63
C PHE A 216 5.72 9.61 14.95
N ARG A 217 6.42 8.60 14.41
CA ARG A 217 7.87 8.38 14.62
C ARG A 217 8.66 8.28 13.32
N SER A 218 8.20 8.97 12.29
CA SER A 218 8.78 8.96 10.94
C SER A 218 10.20 9.54 10.86
N GLY A 219 10.63 10.27 11.88
CA GLY A 219 11.91 10.99 11.94
C GLY A 219 11.87 12.37 11.27
N LEU A 220 10.69 12.85 10.82
CA LEU A 220 10.50 14.16 10.22
C LEU A 220 10.02 15.18 11.26
N TRP A 221 9.12 14.77 12.12
CA TRP A 221 8.58 15.54 13.23
C TRP A 221 8.08 14.60 14.34
N LEU A 222 7.80 15.13 15.49
CA LEU A 222 7.16 14.42 16.60
C LEU A 222 5.90 15.19 17.03
N PRO A 223 4.85 14.48 17.47
CA PRO A 223 3.72 15.14 18.11
C PRO A 223 4.15 15.73 19.45
N ASP A 224 3.51 16.81 19.86
CA ASP A 224 3.71 17.40 21.18
C ASP A 224 2.53 17.13 22.11
N GLN A 225 2.63 17.61 23.36
CA GLN A 225 1.65 17.34 24.41
C GLN A 225 0.37 18.20 24.29
N ASN A 226 0.34 19.15 23.36
CA ASN A 226 -0.77 20.06 23.15
C ASN A 226 -1.53 19.78 21.86
N GLU A 227 -1.31 18.61 21.26
CA GLU A 227 -1.95 18.27 20.00
C GLU A 227 -3.47 18.14 20.15
N ARG A 228 -4.16 18.70 19.17
CA ARG A 228 -5.54 18.37 18.82
C ARG A 228 -5.47 17.48 17.59
N PHE A 229 -5.63 16.20 17.82
CA PHE A 229 -5.39 15.15 16.83
C PHE A 229 -6.69 14.71 16.15
N ALA A 230 -6.77 14.83 14.83
CA ALA A 230 -7.81 14.25 13.99
C ALA A 230 -7.29 12.94 13.37
N ASP A 231 -7.81 11.81 13.83
CA ASP A 231 -7.53 10.45 13.35
C ASP A 231 -8.59 10.06 12.31
N CYS A 232 -8.31 10.38 11.05
CA CYS A 232 -9.19 10.11 9.93
C CYS A 232 -8.95 8.67 9.43
N GLY A 233 -9.95 7.79 9.58
CA GLY A 233 -9.82 6.36 9.42
C GLY A 233 -9.21 5.71 10.66
N ALA A 234 -9.89 5.82 11.79
CA ALA A 234 -9.38 5.35 13.07
C ALA A 234 -9.37 3.82 13.21
N SER A 235 -10.04 3.09 12.29
CA SER A 235 -10.09 1.64 12.20
C SER A 235 -10.36 0.99 13.57
N ILE A 236 -9.40 0.27 14.14
CA ILE A 236 -9.49 -0.38 15.45
C ILE A 236 -8.65 0.32 16.54
N ALA A 237 -8.45 1.64 16.40
CA ALA A 237 -7.71 2.52 17.31
C ALA A 237 -6.19 2.31 17.36
N GLU A 238 -5.56 1.70 16.35
CA GLU A 238 -4.11 1.48 16.35
C GLU A 238 -3.33 2.80 16.25
N SER A 239 -3.75 3.71 15.38
CA SER A 239 -3.18 5.05 15.24
C SER A 239 -3.33 5.88 16.52
N ALA A 240 -4.50 5.86 17.15
CA ALA A 240 -4.70 6.55 18.42
C ALA A 240 -3.79 5.99 19.53
N LYS A 241 -3.61 4.66 19.61
CA LYS A 241 -2.67 4.04 20.55
C LYS A 241 -1.23 4.46 20.29
N ALA A 242 -0.80 4.46 19.01
CA ALA A 242 0.53 4.90 18.62
C ALA A 242 0.76 6.39 18.92
N PHE A 243 -0.25 7.23 18.73
CA PHE A 243 -0.21 8.65 19.12
C PHE A 243 -0.05 8.84 20.62
N LEU A 244 -0.86 8.13 21.42
CA LEU A 244 -0.77 8.19 22.89
C LEU A 244 0.59 7.72 23.40
N ASP A 245 1.18 6.68 22.77
CA ASP A 245 2.51 6.23 23.10
C ASP A 245 3.60 7.26 22.70
N ALA A 246 3.40 7.99 21.59
CA ALA A 246 4.33 9.02 21.14
C ALA A 246 4.27 10.30 21.97
N THR A 247 3.16 10.57 22.67
CA THR A 247 2.93 11.79 23.49
C THR A 247 2.97 11.49 25.00
N ASP A 248 3.34 10.29 25.43
CA ASP A 248 3.24 9.83 26.81
C ASP A 248 1.83 10.04 27.41
N GLY A 249 0.80 9.82 26.59
CA GLY A 249 -0.60 9.99 26.96
C GLY A 249 -1.07 11.44 27.17
N ARG A 250 -0.29 12.43 26.73
CA ARG A 250 -0.60 13.86 26.88
C ARG A 250 -1.06 14.48 25.57
N PHE A 251 -2.24 15.08 25.57
CA PHE A 251 -2.87 15.73 24.42
C PHE A 251 -3.98 16.67 24.86
N GLN A 252 -4.46 17.53 23.97
CA GLN A 252 -5.63 18.38 24.23
C GLN A 252 -6.93 17.69 23.82
N LYS A 253 -7.01 17.16 22.59
CA LYS A 253 -8.20 16.49 22.07
C LYS A 253 -7.82 15.45 21.03
N ILE A 254 -8.60 14.37 20.94
CA ILE A 254 -8.53 13.38 19.87
C ILE A 254 -9.94 13.23 19.28
N TRP A 255 -10.09 13.39 17.97
CA TRP A 255 -11.26 13.01 17.22
C TRP A 255 -10.92 11.73 16.45
N MET A 256 -11.62 10.66 16.74
CA MET A 256 -11.51 9.38 16.03
C MET A 256 -12.66 9.27 15.04
N ILE A 257 -12.37 9.34 13.75
CA ILE A 257 -13.37 9.38 12.68
C ILE A 257 -13.38 8.04 11.97
N GLU A 258 -14.52 7.32 12.05
CA GLU A 258 -14.62 5.93 11.54
C GLU A 258 -16.06 5.62 11.11
N PRO A 259 -16.33 5.34 9.83
CA PRO A 259 -17.67 5.01 9.36
C PRO A 259 -18.10 3.57 9.66
N ASP A 260 -17.18 2.60 9.76
CA ASP A 260 -17.52 1.18 9.95
C ASP A 260 -18.05 0.90 11.36
N GLU A 261 -19.25 0.31 11.45
CA GLU A 261 -19.92 0.05 12.73
C GLU A 261 -19.18 -0.97 13.61
N VAL A 262 -18.53 -1.97 12.99
CA VAL A 262 -17.77 -3.00 13.71
C VAL A 262 -16.52 -2.36 14.31
N ASN A 263 -15.83 -1.53 13.54
CA ASN A 263 -14.66 -0.80 14.01
C ASN A 263 -15.02 0.18 15.13
N ARG A 264 -16.14 0.91 14.99
CA ARG A 264 -16.62 1.83 16.04
C ARG A 264 -16.88 1.14 17.38
N ALA A 265 -17.41 -0.09 17.38
CA ALA A 265 -17.59 -0.85 18.62
C ALA A 265 -16.25 -1.14 19.32
N THR A 266 -15.20 -1.45 18.54
CA THR A 266 -13.84 -1.65 19.06
C THR A 266 -13.26 -0.34 19.61
N ILE A 267 -13.42 0.77 18.87
CA ILE A 267 -12.98 2.10 19.31
C ILE A 267 -13.71 2.52 20.60
N GLN A 268 -15.03 2.31 20.70
CA GLN A 268 -15.79 2.66 21.89
C GLN A 268 -15.31 1.88 23.13
N SER A 269 -14.94 0.62 22.95
CA SER A 269 -14.35 -0.20 24.02
C SER A 269 -12.97 0.34 24.44
N PHE A 270 -12.15 0.73 23.48
CA PHE A 270 -10.86 1.39 23.73
C PHE A 270 -11.03 2.71 24.49
N ILE A 271 -11.93 3.60 24.06
CA ILE A 271 -12.19 4.90 24.70
C ILE A 271 -12.67 4.67 26.15
N SER A 272 -13.60 3.75 26.37
CA SER A 272 -14.12 3.44 27.70
C SER A 272 -13.03 2.93 28.64
N GLY A 273 -12.15 2.05 28.16
CA GLY A 273 -11.01 1.56 28.92
C GLY A 273 -9.97 2.64 29.22
N TYR A 274 -9.69 3.49 28.24
CA TYR A 274 -8.72 4.57 28.37
C TYR A 274 -9.22 5.69 29.30
N ASN A 275 -10.46 6.13 29.17
CA ASN A 275 -11.07 7.15 30.03
C ASN A 275 -11.08 6.74 31.53
N GLY A 276 -11.10 5.44 31.82
CA GLY A 276 -10.92 4.93 33.17
C GLY A 276 -9.54 5.19 33.80
N THR A 277 -8.55 5.53 32.98
CA THR A 277 -7.16 5.81 33.40
C THR A 277 -6.78 7.29 33.34
N LEU A 278 -7.60 8.13 32.67
CA LEU A 278 -7.35 9.56 32.53
C LEU A 278 -7.58 10.30 33.85
N ALA A 279 -6.81 11.37 34.06
CA ALA A 279 -7.14 12.35 35.10
C ALA A 279 -8.52 12.99 34.81
N PRO A 280 -9.30 13.36 35.83
CA PRO A 280 -10.65 13.93 35.65
C PRO A 280 -10.71 15.12 34.69
N ALA A 281 -9.63 15.91 34.57
CA ALA A 281 -9.52 17.04 33.66
C ALA A 281 -9.40 16.63 32.17
N GLN A 282 -9.10 15.38 31.88
CA GLN A 282 -8.96 14.84 30.51
C GLN A 282 -10.14 13.96 30.12
N SER A 283 -11.12 13.79 31.01
CA SER A 283 -12.35 13.04 30.73
C SER A 283 -13.14 13.75 29.62
N GLY A 284 -13.41 13.06 28.52
CA GLY A 284 -14.08 13.60 27.33
C GLY A 284 -13.15 14.17 26.25
N ALA A 285 -11.83 14.13 26.42
CA ALA A 285 -10.86 14.59 25.43
C ALA A 285 -10.76 13.67 24.20
N ILE A 286 -11.34 12.47 24.20
CA ILE A 286 -11.41 11.55 23.06
C ILE A 286 -12.87 11.43 22.62
N GLU A 287 -13.12 11.76 21.36
CA GLU A 287 -14.44 11.75 20.73
C GLU A 287 -14.47 10.81 19.52
N LEU A 288 -15.50 9.97 19.42
CA LEU A 288 -15.75 9.09 18.27
C LEU A 288 -16.81 9.72 17.37
N LEU A 289 -16.47 9.92 16.10
CA LEU A 289 -17.35 10.46 15.08
C LEU A 289 -17.64 9.39 14.03
N GLY A 290 -18.91 9.00 13.92
CA GLY A 290 -19.37 7.88 13.09
C GLY A 290 -19.71 8.28 11.66
N CYS A 291 -18.76 8.83 10.91
CA CYS A 291 -18.96 9.23 9.51
C CYS A 291 -17.71 8.96 8.67
N ALA A 292 -17.86 8.95 7.35
CA ALA A 292 -16.76 9.02 6.41
C ALA A 292 -16.42 10.50 6.10
N LEU A 293 -15.27 10.72 5.46
CA LEU A 293 -14.82 12.05 5.07
C LEU A 293 -14.82 12.23 3.56
N SER A 294 -15.20 13.41 3.09
CA SER A 294 -15.16 13.79 1.68
C SER A 294 -15.07 15.32 1.53
N ASN A 295 -15.17 15.81 0.28
CA ASN A 295 -15.19 17.24 -0.05
C ASN A 295 -16.58 17.90 0.09
N GLU A 296 -17.61 17.13 0.38
CA GLU A 296 -18.99 17.60 0.58
C GLU A 296 -19.70 16.77 1.66
N ASP A 297 -20.71 17.39 2.28
CA ASP A 297 -21.55 16.71 3.27
C ASP A 297 -22.69 15.97 2.55
N GLY A 298 -23.02 14.75 2.99
CA GLY A 298 -24.07 13.94 2.38
C GLY A 298 -24.10 12.50 2.86
N GLN A 299 -24.52 11.60 1.99
CA GLN A 299 -24.50 10.15 2.20
C GLN A 299 -23.89 9.47 0.99
N MET A 300 -23.08 8.45 1.22
CA MET A 300 -22.45 7.65 0.16
C MET A 300 -22.45 6.15 0.53
N PRO A 301 -22.52 5.27 -0.48
CA PRO A 301 -22.37 3.84 -0.25
C PRO A 301 -21.00 3.51 0.30
N PHE A 302 -20.96 2.70 1.36
CA PHE A 302 -19.76 2.25 2.03
C PHE A 302 -19.74 0.73 2.13
N LEU A 303 -18.61 0.12 1.81
CA LEU A 303 -18.40 -1.31 1.99
C LEU A 303 -17.91 -1.57 3.41
N HIS A 304 -18.76 -2.25 4.21
CA HIS A 304 -18.43 -2.65 5.58
C HIS A 304 -17.72 -4.02 5.56
N GLU A 305 -16.43 -4.03 5.78
CA GLU A 305 -15.64 -5.28 5.87
C GLU A 305 -15.16 -5.57 7.29
N GLY A 306 -15.16 -4.55 8.16
CA GLY A 306 -14.47 -4.61 9.44
C GLY A 306 -12.94 -4.64 9.29
N GLY A 307 -12.20 -4.22 10.32
CA GLY A 307 -10.74 -4.11 10.24
C GLY A 307 -10.29 -2.98 9.30
N HIS A 308 -9.38 -3.27 8.36
CA HIS A 308 -8.72 -2.25 7.54
C HIS A 308 -9.25 -2.14 6.09
N GLY A 309 -10.32 -2.85 5.73
CA GLY A 309 -10.75 -2.93 4.31
C GLY A 309 -11.98 -2.10 3.95
N GLY A 310 -12.62 -1.43 4.92
CA GLY A 310 -13.84 -0.64 4.68
C GLY A 310 -13.57 0.63 3.88
N HIS A 311 -14.30 0.85 2.77
CA HIS A 311 -14.08 2.03 1.92
C HIS A 311 -15.35 2.54 1.25
N LEU A 312 -15.31 3.82 0.82
CA LEU A 312 -16.37 4.45 0.04
C LEU A 312 -16.40 3.88 -1.39
N LEU A 313 -17.61 3.61 -1.89
CA LEU A 313 -17.83 3.14 -3.25
C LEU A 313 -18.44 4.25 -4.10
N SER A 314 -18.10 4.25 -5.40
CA SER A 314 -18.85 5.05 -6.35
C SER A 314 -20.27 4.49 -6.51
N ALA A 315 -21.25 5.33 -6.82
CA ALA A 315 -22.63 4.89 -7.07
C ALA A 315 -22.73 3.80 -8.17
N ALA A 316 -21.74 3.72 -9.07
CA ALA A 316 -21.68 2.73 -10.14
C ALA A 316 -21.17 1.34 -9.68
N THR A 317 -20.51 1.27 -8.52
CA THR A 317 -19.88 0.04 -7.99
C THR A 317 -20.61 -0.53 -6.77
N ALA A 318 -21.67 0.15 -6.28
CA ALA A 318 -22.44 -0.30 -5.13
C ALA A 318 -23.05 -1.69 -5.37
N GLN A 319 -22.68 -2.66 -4.55
CA GLN A 319 -23.20 -4.02 -4.54
C GLN A 319 -24.14 -4.24 -3.34
N ALA A 320 -24.82 -5.37 -3.29
CA ALA A 320 -25.87 -5.69 -2.28
C ALA A 320 -25.38 -5.68 -0.80
N ILE A 321 -24.08 -5.58 -0.53
CA ILE A 321 -23.47 -5.59 0.81
C ILE A 321 -23.15 -4.17 1.31
N CYS A 322 -23.37 -3.14 0.49
CA CYS A 322 -23.08 -1.76 0.84
C CYS A 322 -24.24 -1.13 1.64
N ARG A 323 -23.90 -0.28 2.57
CA ARG A 323 -24.85 0.61 3.27
C ARG A 323 -24.41 2.04 3.11
N ASP A 324 -25.37 2.95 3.02
CA ASP A 324 -25.05 4.36 3.01
C ASP A 324 -24.56 4.79 4.39
N VAL A 325 -23.48 5.55 4.40
CA VAL A 325 -22.95 6.21 5.60
C VAL A 325 -22.99 7.72 5.43
N ASP A 326 -23.09 8.43 6.55
CA ASP A 326 -22.94 9.87 6.54
C ASP A 326 -21.52 10.23 6.11
N VAL A 327 -21.42 11.20 5.21
CA VAL A 327 -20.16 11.74 4.71
C VAL A 327 -20.09 13.22 5.08
N ARG A 328 -18.97 13.65 5.63
CA ARG A 328 -18.78 15.00 6.12
C ARG A 328 -17.46 15.62 5.64
N ARG A 329 -17.47 16.92 5.47
CA ARG A 329 -16.24 17.70 5.34
C ARG A 329 -15.61 17.86 6.72
N LEU A 330 -14.30 17.73 6.82
CA LEU A 330 -13.60 17.91 8.07
C LEU A 330 -13.79 19.36 8.61
N ASP A 331 -13.84 20.34 7.71
CA ASP A 331 -14.06 21.76 8.04
C ASP A 331 -15.43 22.03 8.69
N SER A 332 -16.46 21.24 8.39
CA SER A 332 -17.79 21.36 8.99
C SER A 332 -18.01 20.40 10.16
N LEU A 333 -17.19 19.38 10.29
CA LEU A 333 -17.32 18.32 11.30
C LEU A 333 -16.70 18.71 12.63
N LEU A 334 -15.54 19.39 12.60
CA LEU A 334 -14.79 19.72 13.80
C LEU A 334 -15.04 21.18 14.22
N ASP A 335 -15.44 21.37 15.48
CA ASP A 335 -15.70 22.70 16.07
C ASP A 335 -14.40 23.47 16.34
N ASP A 336 -13.27 22.76 16.49
CA ASP A 336 -11.96 23.34 16.77
C ASP A 336 -10.93 22.85 15.74
N SER A 337 -9.93 23.67 15.45
CA SER A 337 -8.93 23.33 14.43
C SER A 337 -7.95 22.27 14.93
N PRO A 338 -7.77 21.17 14.20
CA PRO A 338 -6.73 20.19 14.51
C PRO A 338 -5.33 20.81 14.34
N THR A 339 -4.39 20.39 15.17
CA THR A 339 -2.96 20.70 15.03
C THR A 339 -2.19 19.56 14.37
N LEU A 340 -2.81 18.39 14.35
CA LEU A 340 -2.31 17.17 13.75
C LEU A 340 -3.43 16.40 13.07
N ILE A 341 -3.22 15.99 11.81
CA ILE A 341 -4.14 15.16 11.03
C ILE A 341 -3.40 13.91 10.56
N LYS A 342 -3.92 12.74 10.88
CA LYS A 342 -3.57 11.51 10.18
C LYS A 342 -4.73 11.14 9.27
N MET A 343 -4.43 10.68 8.05
CA MET A 343 -5.47 10.28 7.11
C MET A 343 -5.05 9.00 6.41
N ASP A 344 -5.87 7.97 6.59
CA ASP A 344 -5.74 6.66 5.97
C ASP A 344 -7.16 6.12 5.84
N ILE A 345 -7.78 6.37 4.69
CA ILE A 345 -9.22 6.22 4.44
C ILE A 345 -9.52 5.55 3.09
N GLU A 346 -8.63 4.63 2.73
CA GLU A 346 -8.82 3.68 1.66
C GLU A 346 -9.13 4.34 0.30
N GLY A 347 -8.38 5.41 -0.03
CA GLY A 347 -8.40 6.07 -1.34
C GLY A 347 -9.34 7.27 -1.46
N ALA A 348 -9.90 7.77 -0.35
CA ALA A 348 -10.67 9.01 -0.31
C ALA A 348 -9.86 10.22 0.21
N GLU A 349 -8.52 10.08 0.36
CA GLU A 349 -7.65 11.06 0.99
C GLU A 349 -7.72 12.43 0.32
N LEU A 350 -7.66 12.48 -1.01
CA LEU A 350 -7.71 13.74 -1.74
C LEU A 350 -9.02 14.48 -1.52
N GLN A 351 -10.15 13.77 -1.58
CA GLN A 351 -11.47 14.37 -1.36
C GLN A 351 -11.61 14.85 0.09
N ALA A 352 -11.17 14.06 1.06
CA ALA A 352 -11.20 14.45 2.46
C ALA A 352 -10.30 15.65 2.77
N LEU A 353 -9.12 15.75 2.15
CA LEU A 353 -8.26 16.93 2.22
C LEU A 353 -8.93 18.17 1.61
N GLN A 354 -9.66 18.01 0.50
CA GLN A 354 -10.46 19.09 -0.07
C GLN A 354 -11.52 19.61 0.93
N GLY A 355 -12.14 18.68 1.69
CA GLY A 355 -13.06 18.99 2.78
C GLY A 355 -12.41 19.52 4.07
N ALA A 356 -11.08 19.53 4.15
CA ALA A 356 -10.26 20.06 5.24
C ALA A 356 -9.54 21.38 4.87
N ARG A 357 -9.93 21.99 3.75
CA ARG A 357 -9.23 23.14 3.16
C ARG A 357 -9.04 24.31 4.12
N GLU A 358 -10.06 24.63 4.92
CA GLU A 358 -10.00 25.74 5.87
C GLU A 358 -9.05 25.43 7.03
N HIS A 359 -9.09 24.23 7.58
CA HIS A 359 -8.17 23.79 8.62
C HIS A 359 -6.72 23.82 8.14
N ILE A 360 -6.44 23.36 6.91
CA ILE A 360 -5.10 23.40 6.30
C ILE A 360 -4.64 24.84 6.10
N SER A 361 -5.51 25.68 5.52
CA SER A 361 -5.17 27.07 5.20
C SER A 361 -4.89 27.92 6.43
N ARG A 362 -5.74 27.81 7.46
CA ARG A 362 -5.69 28.66 8.67
C ARG A 362 -4.83 28.09 9.77
N GLY A 363 -4.98 26.77 10.03
CA GLY A 363 -4.38 26.09 11.18
C GLY A 363 -2.96 25.60 10.95
N ARG A 364 -2.58 25.34 9.71
CA ARG A 364 -1.29 24.69 9.35
C ARG A 364 -1.02 23.43 10.20
N PRO A 365 -1.96 22.48 10.27
CA PRO A 365 -1.73 21.25 11.03
C PRO A 365 -0.54 20.46 10.47
N LYS A 366 0.21 19.78 11.32
CA LYS A 366 1.07 18.70 10.85
C LYS A 366 0.17 17.62 10.24
N MET A 367 0.58 17.02 9.12
CA MET A 367 -0.25 15.99 8.47
C MET A 367 0.58 14.76 8.13
N ALA A 368 0.01 13.59 8.35
CA ALA A 368 0.50 12.30 7.91
C ALA A 368 -0.60 11.63 7.06
N ILE A 369 -0.40 11.59 5.74
CA ILE A 369 -1.42 11.21 4.76
C ILE A 369 -0.96 9.98 4.00
N SER A 370 -1.74 8.91 4.04
CA SER A 370 -1.51 7.72 3.23
C SER A 370 -1.61 8.06 1.75
N ALA A 371 -0.63 7.62 0.97
CA ALA A 371 -0.48 7.97 -0.44
C ALA A 371 -0.08 6.73 -1.27
N TYR A 372 -0.83 5.65 -1.11
CA TYR A 372 -0.58 4.37 -1.75
C TYR A 372 -1.83 3.70 -2.31
N HIS A 373 -3.00 4.23 -2.04
CA HIS A 373 -4.26 3.64 -2.47
C HIS A 373 -4.51 3.85 -3.97
N ARG A 374 -4.11 5.02 -4.49
CA ARG A 374 -4.27 5.37 -5.91
C ARG A 374 -2.95 5.76 -6.54
N SER A 375 -2.78 5.46 -7.80
CA SER A 375 -1.56 5.80 -8.55
C SER A 375 -1.26 7.30 -8.59
N GLY A 376 -2.31 8.14 -8.46
CA GLY A 376 -2.21 9.60 -8.43
C GLY A 376 -1.87 10.22 -7.09
N ASP A 377 -2.00 9.50 -5.98
CA ASP A 377 -1.96 10.07 -4.62
C ASP A 377 -0.71 10.91 -4.35
N LEU A 378 0.47 10.43 -4.76
CA LEU A 378 1.72 11.16 -4.53
C LEU A 378 1.73 12.56 -5.15
N LEU A 379 1.18 12.71 -6.35
CA LEU A 379 1.14 14.00 -7.05
C LEU A 379 -0.07 14.84 -6.65
N ASP A 380 -1.25 14.23 -6.63
CA ASP A 380 -2.50 14.97 -6.49
C ASP A 380 -2.68 15.50 -5.07
N ILE A 381 -2.33 14.71 -4.05
CA ILE A 381 -2.31 15.15 -2.65
C ILE A 381 -1.31 16.29 -2.46
N THR A 382 -0.08 16.12 -2.97
CA THR A 382 0.96 17.16 -2.84
C THR A 382 0.52 18.45 -3.51
N ARG A 383 0.04 18.40 -4.76
CA ARG A 383 -0.45 19.57 -5.51
C ARG A 383 -1.60 20.27 -4.80
N PHE A 384 -2.54 19.50 -4.28
CA PHE A 384 -3.67 20.05 -3.56
C PHE A 384 -3.19 20.80 -2.31
N VAL A 385 -2.38 20.19 -1.45
CA VAL A 385 -1.88 20.82 -0.23
C VAL A 385 -1.08 22.08 -0.56
N GLU A 386 -0.18 22.05 -1.54
CA GLU A 386 0.59 23.22 -1.99
C GLU A 386 -0.31 24.34 -2.56
N SER A 387 -1.40 23.99 -3.24
CA SER A 387 -2.37 24.97 -3.75
C SER A 387 -3.13 25.70 -2.64
N VAL A 388 -3.31 25.04 -1.49
CA VAL A 388 -3.96 25.63 -0.31
C VAL A 388 -2.96 26.41 0.53
N ARG A 389 -1.75 25.82 0.70
CA ARG A 389 -0.71 26.38 1.53
C ARG A 389 0.68 25.89 1.12
N GLY A 390 1.47 26.76 0.51
CA GLY A 390 2.77 26.42 -0.11
C GLY A 390 3.98 26.45 0.82
N ASP A 391 3.83 26.72 2.13
CA ASP A 391 4.93 26.83 3.09
C ASP A 391 5.20 25.56 3.92
N TYR A 392 4.59 24.44 3.53
CA TYR A 392 4.90 23.14 4.12
C TYR A 392 6.24 22.61 3.63
N LYS A 393 7.00 22.03 4.56
CA LYS A 393 8.00 21.03 4.24
C LYS A 393 7.30 19.70 3.96
N ILE A 394 7.79 18.97 2.98
CA ILE A 394 7.18 17.70 2.53
C ILE A 394 8.18 16.58 2.67
N GLY A 395 7.83 15.58 3.46
CA GLY A 395 8.58 14.33 3.58
C GLY A 395 7.80 13.14 3.06
N LEU A 396 8.50 12.06 2.75
CA LEU A 396 7.92 10.80 2.33
C LEU A 396 8.59 9.64 3.06
N ARG A 397 7.80 8.73 3.62
CA ARG A 397 8.27 7.49 4.22
C ARG A 397 7.44 6.32 3.75
N HIS A 398 8.07 5.17 3.75
CA HIS A 398 7.41 3.87 3.54
C HIS A 398 7.68 2.99 4.75
N HIS A 399 6.66 2.30 5.28
CA HIS A 399 6.73 1.71 6.63
C HIS A 399 6.50 0.19 6.69
N THR A 400 6.38 -0.47 5.55
CA THR A 400 6.22 -1.93 5.48
C THR A 400 7.12 -2.53 4.42
N GLU A 401 7.24 -3.85 4.43
CA GLU A 401 7.91 -4.60 3.36
C GLU A 401 7.00 -4.81 2.14
N GLU A 402 5.78 -4.31 2.19
CA GLU A 402 4.72 -4.47 1.19
C GLU A 402 4.51 -3.15 0.40
N ARG A 403 3.51 -3.08 -0.46
CA ARG A 403 3.19 -1.90 -1.29
C ARG A 403 2.41 -0.81 -0.54
N TRP A 404 1.90 -1.13 0.64
CA TRP A 404 1.10 -0.25 1.49
C TRP A 404 1.97 0.58 2.41
N ASP A 405 1.35 1.52 3.11
CA ASP A 405 1.98 2.36 4.14
C ASP A 405 3.08 3.30 3.61
N THR A 406 2.93 3.74 2.35
CA THR A 406 3.63 4.94 1.86
C THR A 406 2.85 6.16 2.35
N CYS A 407 3.53 7.02 3.11
CA CYS A 407 2.91 8.17 3.77
C CYS A 407 3.63 9.47 3.41
N LEU A 408 2.85 10.47 2.97
CA LEU A 408 3.26 11.86 2.81
C LEU A 408 3.15 12.59 4.15
N TYR A 409 4.17 13.35 4.49
CA TYR A 409 4.24 14.15 5.72
C TYR A 409 4.37 15.62 5.37
N PHE A 410 3.46 16.44 5.91
CA PHE A 410 3.48 17.89 5.76
C PHE A 410 3.71 18.52 7.14
N TYR A 411 4.77 19.39 7.27
CA TYR A 411 5.18 19.95 8.55
C TYR A 411 5.88 21.31 8.45
#